data_d9deb4893775c776797d33f53f33e5a1
#
_entry.id   d9deb4893775c776797d33f53f33e5a1
#
_cell.length_a   1.000
_cell.length_b   1.000
_cell.length_c   1.000
_cell.angle_alpha   90.00
_cell.angle_beta   90.00
_cell.angle_gamma   90.00
#
_symmetry.space_group_name_H-M   'P 1'
#
loop_
_entity.id
_entity.type
_entity.pdbx_description
1 polymer ?
#
loop_
_entity_poly.entity_id
_entity_poly.type
_entity_poly.pdbx_seq_one_letter_code
_entity_poly.pdbx_strand_id
1 'polypeptide(L)'
;MNNHSSNSQRQSSEMRHFSQSSQSLRPRSVRELCPDSPELLLPAGCPLADGFPGPGTSGRLTAHIIALGDVGSSLLLGLRLLGADVLSSIGIYDMNENIIRRYEMEMNQIGWPFGSHPLPDVKAVTEAELLDCDLVIFCASKAVPPVGAGGDVRMAQFEANRKIASYYGNLAGQKGFKGIFAVVSDPVDPLCKEVLLSSGLHPSQVRGYGLGVMNKRAEYFARKDERFSSYLQSGRAFGPHGADLVIANSITDYDEALSDELTKLTVNANMAVRELGFKPYIAPALSSGAVSLLLTLQGRWNYSSVYMGNDRKGAFLGIKNRIFEGAAQIEDLPLSPSLYCRIERAYDNLLKLI
;
A
#
# COMPACT_ATOMS: atom_id res chain seq x y z
N MET A 1 31.73 48.68 -30.64
CA MET A 1 30.94 48.43 -29.38
C MET A 1 30.01 47.27 -29.68
N ASN A 2 30.13 46.15 -29.02
CA ASN A 2 29.32 44.94 -28.96
C ASN A 2 30.17 43.66 -29.11
N ASN A 3 30.87 43.29 -28.03
CA ASN A 3 31.45 41.93 -27.92
C ASN A 3 31.69 41.47 -26.47
N HIS A 4 30.94 41.99 -25.49
CA HIS A 4 31.12 41.59 -24.07
C HIS A 4 29.92 40.91 -23.43
N SER A 5 28.76 40.74 -24.11
CA SER A 5 27.57 40.14 -23.49
C SER A 5 27.37 38.65 -23.80
N SER A 6 28.08 38.07 -24.73
CA SER A 6 27.92 36.67 -25.11
C SER A 6 28.74 35.65 -24.27
N ASN A 7 29.78 36.12 -23.57
CA ASN A 7 30.70 35.25 -22.83
C ASN A 7 30.19 34.96 -21.36
N SER A 8 29.43 35.88 -20.78
CA SER A 8 28.91 35.69 -19.41
C SER A 8 27.71 34.74 -19.36
N GLN A 9 26.92 34.67 -20.44
CA GLN A 9 25.77 33.74 -20.51
C GLN A 9 26.22 32.29 -20.79
N ARG A 10 27.29 32.09 -21.55
CA ARG A 10 27.86 30.74 -21.74
C ARG A 10 28.51 30.19 -20.48
N GLN A 11 29.25 31.00 -19.74
CA GLN A 11 29.86 30.56 -18.47
C GLN A 11 28.80 30.25 -17.37
N SER A 12 27.68 30.99 -17.33
CA SER A 12 26.61 30.72 -16.38
C SER A 12 25.78 29.49 -16.75
N SER A 13 25.64 29.15 -18.04
CA SER A 13 24.97 27.93 -18.49
C SER A 13 25.85 26.67 -18.26
N GLU A 14 27.15 26.76 -18.50
CA GLU A 14 28.10 25.68 -18.24
C GLU A 14 28.27 25.43 -16.74
N MET A 15 28.29 26.46 -15.88
CA MET A 15 28.30 26.28 -14.43
C MET A 15 27.00 25.67 -13.88
N ARG A 16 25.85 26.00 -14.48
CA ARG A 16 24.57 25.36 -14.09
C ARG A 16 24.50 23.89 -14.52
N HIS A 17 25.00 23.55 -15.69
CA HIS A 17 25.12 22.15 -16.13
C HIS A 17 26.12 21.34 -15.30
N PHE A 18 27.24 21.94 -14.89
CA PHE A 18 28.25 21.26 -14.06
C PHE A 18 27.75 21.05 -12.61
N SER A 19 26.94 21.98 -12.06
CA SER A 19 26.34 21.80 -10.72
C SER A 19 25.21 20.78 -10.70
N GLN A 20 24.45 20.64 -11.81
CA GLN A 20 23.44 19.59 -11.94
C GLN A 20 24.07 18.21 -12.12
N SER A 21 25.20 18.07 -12.82
CA SER A 21 25.87 16.78 -12.99
C SER A 21 26.54 16.27 -11.72
N SER A 22 27.04 17.15 -10.83
CA SER A 22 27.65 16.76 -9.56
C SER A 22 26.62 16.42 -8.46
N GLN A 23 25.41 17.00 -8.50
CA GLN A 23 24.32 16.60 -7.59
C GLN A 23 23.73 15.23 -7.94
N SER A 24 23.88 14.74 -9.16
CA SER A 24 23.35 13.45 -9.61
C SER A 24 24.18 12.23 -9.17
N LEU A 25 25.39 12.42 -8.64
CA LEU A 25 26.34 11.33 -8.34
C LEU A 25 26.33 10.86 -6.87
N ARG A 26 25.72 11.60 -5.94
CA ARG A 26 25.64 11.16 -4.54
C ARG A 26 24.46 10.23 -4.31
N PRO A 27 24.59 9.22 -3.43
CA PRO A 27 23.44 8.47 -2.95
C PRO A 27 22.41 9.42 -2.33
N ARG A 28 21.13 9.18 -2.62
CA ARG A 28 19.99 9.96 -2.13
C ARG A 28 19.04 9.07 -1.32
N SER A 29 18.33 9.67 -0.41
CA SER A 29 17.32 8.98 0.39
C SER A 29 15.93 9.17 -0.21
N VAL A 30 15.02 8.22 0.02
CA VAL A 30 13.60 8.35 -0.35
C VAL A 30 12.96 9.57 0.33
N ARG A 31 13.44 9.98 1.51
CA ARG A 31 12.96 11.20 2.18
C ARG A 31 13.23 12.47 1.38
N GLU A 32 14.23 12.47 0.51
CA GLU A 32 14.53 13.60 -0.37
C GLU A 32 13.50 13.80 -1.49
N LEU A 33 12.57 12.85 -1.72
CA LEU A 33 11.41 13.06 -2.60
C LEU A 33 10.50 14.17 -2.07
N CYS A 34 10.41 14.30 -0.75
CA CYS A 34 9.58 15.28 -0.09
C CYS A 34 10.28 15.75 1.20
N PRO A 35 11.33 16.62 1.10
CA PRO A 35 12.12 17.05 2.24
C PRO A 35 11.29 17.75 3.34
N ASP A 36 10.24 18.44 2.93
CA ASP A 36 9.33 19.17 3.81
C ASP A 36 8.18 18.28 4.36
N SER A 37 8.24 16.96 4.14
CA SER A 37 7.24 16.04 4.69
C SER A 37 7.41 15.96 6.20
N PRO A 38 6.37 16.29 6.99
CA PRO A 38 6.44 16.16 8.43
C PRO A 38 6.54 14.68 8.83
N GLU A 39 7.01 14.43 10.05
CA GLU A 39 6.87 13.11 10.63
C GLU A 39 5.39 12.76 10.78
N LEU A 40 4.97 11.63 10.24
CA LEU A 40 3.57 11.20 10.26
C LEU A 40 3.26 10.51 11.59
N LEU A 41 3.04 11.33 12.63
CA LEU A 41 2.53 10.86 13.91
C LEU A 41 1.06 10.47 13.78
N LEU A 42 0.67 9.41 14.45
CA LEU A 42 -0.75 9.05 14.58
C LEU A 42 -1.44 10.06 15.52
N PRO A 43 -2.66 10.50 15.21
CA PRO A 43 -3.35 11.45 16.05
C PRO A 43 -3.75 10.82 17.39
N ALA A 44 -3.87 11.63 18.41
CA ALA A 44 -4.33 11.22 19.73
C ALA A 44 -5.71 10.50 19.62
N GLY A 45 -5.82 9.37 20.30
CA GLY A 45 -7.00 8.51 20.26
C GLY A 45 -7.01 7.51 19.08
N CYS A 46 -5.99 7.51 18.21
CA CYS A 46 -5.79 6.39 17.28
C CYS A 46 -5.32 5.15 18.06
N PRO A 47 -5.90 3.97 17.83
CA PRO A 47 -5.58 2.76 18.60
C PRO A 47 -4.11 2.32 18.58
N LEU A 48 -3.36 2.76 17.57
CA LEU A 48 -1.93 2.46 17.44
C LEU A 48 -1.01 3.61 17.86
N ALA A 49 -1.55 4.73 18.37
CA ALA A 49 -0.75 5.89 18.78
C ALA A 49 0.09 5.60 20.04
N ASP A 50 -0.46 4.82 20.96
CA ASP A 50 0.19 4.48 22.24
C ASP A 50 1.01 3.17 22.18
N GLY A 51 1.21 2.63 20.98
CA GLY A 51 1.95 1.38 20.75
C GLY A 51 1.04 0.19 20.42
N PHE A 52 1.66 -0.98 20.27
CA PHE A 52 0.95 -2.19 19.87
C PHE A 52 0.49 -2.99 21.09
N PRO A 53 -0.73 -3.56 21.04
CA PRO A 53 -1.10 -4.56 22.02
C PRO A 53 -0.12 -5.74 21.91
N GLY A 54 0.68 -5.96 22.95
CA GLY A 54 1.59 -7.09 23.00
C GLY A 54 0.84 -8.42 23.10
N PRO A 55 1.48 -9.56 22.81
CA PRO A 55 0.90 -10.88 23.07
C PRO A 55 0.44 -11.01 24.52
N GLY A 56 -0.85 -11.28 24.72
CA GLY A 56 -1.42 -11.46 26.08
C GLY A 56 -1.91 -10.20 26.77
N THR A 57 -1.84 -9.01 26.13
CA THR A 57 -2.49 -7.80 26.66
C THR A 57 -4.00 -7.82 26.37
N SER A 58 -4.81 -7.21 27.23
CA SER A 58 -6.27 -7.11 27.12
C SER A 58 -6.78 -6.21 25.97
N GLY A 59 -5.88 -5.74 25.10
CA GLY A 59 -6.13 -4.71 24.09
C GLY A 59 -6.07 -5.18 22.64
N ARG A 60 -6.53 -6.42 22.33
CA ARG A 60 -6.63 -6.82 20.91
C ARG A 60 -7.63 -5.95 20.17
N LEU A 61 -7.26 -5.60 18.92
CA LEU A 61 -7.97 -4.68 18.07
C LEU A 61 -9.20 -5.30 17.39
N THR A 62 -10.10 -4.45 16.91
CA THR A 62 -11.24 -4.80 16.08
C THR A 62 -10.99 -4.31 14.64
N ALA A 63 -11.32 -5.15 13.67
CA ALA A 63 -11.20 -4.79 12.25
C ALA A 63 -12.53 -5.00 11.53
N HIS A 64 -12.95 -4.04 10.69
CA HIS A 64 -14.15 -4.20 9.87
C HIS A 64 -13.79 -4.21 8.37
N ILE A 65 -14.37 -5.14 7.61
CA ILE A 65 -14.12 -5.31 6.18
C ILE A 65 -15.33 -4.84 5.38
N ILE A 66 -15.10 -3.95 4.42
CA ILE A 66 -16.10 -3.47 3.46
C ILE A 66 -15.95 -4.25 2.15
N ALA A 67 -16.99 -4.95 1.79
CA ALA A 67 -17.13 -5.80 0.60
C ALA A 67 -16.40 -7.15 0.68
N LEU A 68 -17.15 -8.21 0.45
CA LEU A 68 -16.73 -9.62 0.57
C LEU A 68 -16.62 -10.31 -0.80
N GLY A 69 -16.19 -9.57 -1.82
CA GLY A 69 -15.82 -10.16 -3.12
C GLY A 69 -14.57 -11.04 -3.04
N ASP A 70 -13.99 -11.40 -4.19
CA ASP A 70 -12.83 -12.31 -4.27
C ASP A 70 -11.67 -11.91 -3.32
N VAL A 71 -11.34 -10.60 -3.27
CA VAL A 71 -10.28 -10.08 -2.41
C VAL A 71 -10.70 -10.03 -0.95
N GLY A 72 -11.86 -9.41 -0.65
CA GLY A 72 -12.30 -9.22 0.73
C GLY A 72 -12.56 -10.53 1.47
N SER A 73 -13.15 -11.54 0.81
CA SER A 73 -13.37 -12.85 1.41
C SER A 73 -12.07 -13.63 1.66
N SER A 74 -11.12 -13.56 0.72
CA SER A 74 -9.80 -14.19 0.92
C SER A 74 -9.00 -13.50 2.02
N LEU A 75 -9.09 -12.17 2.10
CA LEU A 75 -8.48 -11.38 3.16
C LEU A 75 -9.10 -11.73 4.52
N LEU A 76 -10.43 -11.83 4.59
CA LEU A 76 -11.15 -12.26 5.79
C LEU A 76 -10.64 -13.61 6.29
N LEU A 77 -10.51 -14.60 5.41
CA LEU A 77 -9.95 -15.91 5.75
C LEU A 77 -8.53 -15.80 6.31
N GLY A 78 -7.68 -14.98 5.67
CA GLY A 78 -6.32 -14.73 6.14
C GLY A 78 -6.28 -14.10 7.54
N LEU A 79 -7.09 -13.07 7.79
CA LEU A 79 -7.18 -12.42 9.10
C LEU A 79 -7.76 -13.34 10.16
N ARG A 80 -8.78 -14.16 9.84
CA ARG A 80 -9.36 -15.14 10.75
C ARG A 80 -8.33 -16.16 11.23
N LEU A 81 -7.52 -16.70 10.31
CA LEU A 81 -6.56 -17.76 10.64
C LEU A 81 -5.25 -17.23 11.27
N LEU A 82 -4.81 -16.05 10.92
CA LEU A 82 -3.48 -15.53 11.27
C LEU A 82 -3.54 -14.36 12.28
N GLY A 83 -4.72 -13.81 12.53
CA GLY A 83 -4.87 -12.57 13.28
C GLY A 83 -5.05 -12.70 14.79
N ALA A 84 -5.05 -13.93 15.34
CA ALA A 84 -5.39 -14.21 16.74
C ALA A 84 -4.57 -13.41 17.77
N ASP A 85 -3.33 -13.06 17.45
CA ASP A 85 -2.44 -12.33 18.36
C ASP A 85 -2.81 -10.83 18.47
N VAL A 86 -3.44 -10.27 17.44
CA VAL A 86 -3.68 -8.82 17.34
C VAL A 86 -5.16 -8.45 17.18
N LEU A 87 -6.01 -9.36 16.70
CA LEU A 87 -7.43 -9.13 16.50
C LEU A 87 -8.29 -9.91 17.49
N SER A 88 -9.26 -9.25 18.10
CA SER A 88 -10.31 -9.87 18.92
C SER A 88 -11.52 -10.26 18.09
N SER A 89 -11.90 -9.43 17.12
CA SER A 89 -13.04 -9.67 16.24
C SER A 89 -12.86 -9.00 14.87
N ILE A 90 -13.60 -9.53 13.88
CA ILE A 90 -13.65 -9.02 12.53
C ILE A 90 -15.10 -8.77 12.16
N GLY A 91 -15.48 -7.49 12.01
CA GLY A 91 -16.78 -7.10 11.47
C GLY A 91 -16.77 -7.25 9.95
N ILE A 92 -17.88 -7.71 9.39
CA ILE A 92 -18.02 -7.88 7.94
C ILE A 92 -19.26 -7.14 7.42
N TYR A 93 -19.10 -6.43 6.34
CA TYR A 93 -20.14 -5.67 5.67
C TYR A 93 -20.10 -5.88 4.16
N ASP A 94 -21.25 -6.11 3.57
CA ASP A 94 -21.46 -6.19 2.12
C ASP A 94 -22.88 -5.67 1.81
N MET A 95 -23.12 -5.21 0.58
CA MET A 95 -24.46 -4.82 0.13
C MET A 95 -25.42 -6.01 0.01
N ASN A 96 -24.90 -7.22 -0.06
CA ASN A 96 -25.67 -8.47 -0.14
C ASN A 96 -25.69 -9.17 1.22
N GLU A 97 -26.80 -9.09 1.92
CA GLU A 97 -27.01 -9.73 3.23
C GLU A 97 -26.77 -11.24 3.23
N ASN A 98 -27.05 -11.94 2.13
CA ASN A 98 -26.81 -13.38 2.05
C ASN A 98 -25.30 -13.70 2.04
N ILE A 99 -24.48 -12.82 1.44
CA ILE A 99 -23.02 -12.93 1.51
C ILE A 99 -22.54 -12.74 2.96
N ILE A 100 -23.05 -11.74 3.68
CA ILE A 100 -22.70 -11.49 5.07
C ILE A 100 -23.04 -12.72 5.94
N ARG A 101 -24.30 -13.20 5.85
CA ARG A 101 -24.77 -14.38 6.61
C ARG A 101 -23.94 -15.63 6.32
N ARG A 102 -23.60 -15.86 5.05
CA ARG A 102 -22.77 -16.99 4.65
C ARG A 102 -21.41 -16.92 5.33
N TYR A 103 -20.71 -15.80 5.18
CA TYR A 103 -19.35 -15.68 5.72
C TYR A 103 -19.33 -15.64 7.25
N GLU A 104 -20.31 -15.04 7.91
CA GLU A 104 -20.43 -15.12 9.36
C GLU A 104 -20.54 -16.57 9.85
N MET A 105 -21.42 -17.36 9.22
CA MET A 105 -21.59 -18.77 9.58
C MET A 105 -20.34 -19.59 9.25
N GLU A 106 -19.84 -19.54 8.02
CA GLU A 106 -18.72 -20.38 7.60
C GLU A 106 -17.42 -20.05 8.34
N MET A 107 -17.11 -18.76 8.54
CA MET A 107 -15.86 -18.35 9.19
C MET A 107 -15.82 -18.74 10.67
N ASN A 108 -16.96 -18.66 11.38
CA ASN A 108 -17.01 -19.06 12.78
C ASN A 108 -17.03 -20.59 12.99
N GLN A 109 -17.22 -21.37 11.92
CA GLN A 109 -17.03 -22.83 11.93
C GLN A 109 -15.56 -23.25 11.73
N ILE A 110 -14.67 -22.32 11.37
CA ILE A 110 -13.23 -22.57 11.26
C ILE A 110 -12.62 -22.46 12.66
N GLY A 111 -11.98 -23.52 13.15
CA GLY A 111 -11.35 -23.49 14.46
C GLY A 111 -10.55 -24.75 14.76
N TRP A 112 -9.75 -24.70 15.82
CA TRP A 112 -9.04 -25.86 16.33
C TRP A 112 -9.95 -26.67 17.27
N PRO A 113 -9.83 -28.01 17.27
CA PRO A 113 -10.55 -28.85 18.22
C PRO A 113 -10.27 -28.41 19.65
N PHE A 114 -11.30 -28.55 20.51
CA PHE A 114 -11.21 -28.26 21.95
C PHE A 114 -10.89 -26.79 22.31
N GLY A 115 -11.03 -25.84 21.36
CA GLY A 115 -10.81 -24.42 21.63
C GLY A 115 -9.36 -24.05 22.00
N SER A 116 -8.39 -24.90 21.63
CA SER A 116 -6.99 -24.72 22.05
C SER A 116 -6.32 -23.45 21.48
N HIS A 117 -6.85 -22.89 20.39
CA HIS A 117 -6.37 -21.66 19.76
C HIS A 117 -7.56 -20.78 19.40
N PRO A 118 -7.90 -19.78 20.23
CA PRO A 118 -8.99 -18.86 19.93
C PRO A 118 -8.66 -18.04 18.67
N LEU A 119 -9.62 -17.96 17.76
CA LEU A 119 -9.55 -17.13 16.56
C LEU A 119 -10.41 -15.88 16.74
N PRO A 120 -10.13 -14.77 16.02
CA PRO A 120 -10.97 -13.58 16.05
C PRO A 120 -12.42 -13.91 15.63
N ASP A 121 -13.41 -13.53 16.42
CA ASP A 121 -14.83 -13.73 16.06
C ASP A 121 -15.20 -12.94 14.81
N VAL A 122 -15.98 -13.54 13.90
CA VAL A 122 -16.52 -12.87 12.74
C VAL A 122 -17.97 -12.48 13.01
N LYS A 123 -18.30 -11.20 12.81
CA LYS A 123 -19.62 -10.63 13.13
C LYS A 123 -20.15 -9.82 11.96
N ALA A 124 -21.43 -9.98 11.64
CA ALA A 124 -22.14 -9.06 10.78
C ALA A 124 -22.19 -7.67 11.42
N VAL A 125 -21.90 -6.63 10.65
CA VAL A 125 -22.07 -5.24 11.07
C VAL A 125 -22.95 -4.49 10.08
N THR A 126 -23.70 -3.53 10.59
CA THR A 126 -24.49 -2.61 9.77
C THR A 126 -23.61 -1.46 9.27
N GLU A 127 -24.09 -0.71 8.28
CA GLU A 127 -23.39 0.49 7.81
C GLU A 127 -23.22 1.51 8.94
N ALA A 128 -24.17 1.60 9.86
CA ALA A 128 -24.09 2.51 11.00
C ALA A 128 -22.95 2.13 11.97
N GLU A 129 -22.65 0.85 12.11
CA GLU A 129 -21.61 0.29 12.99
C GLU A 129 -20.25 0.15 12.28
N LEU A 130 -20.20 0.37 10.96
CA LEU A 130 -19.04 0.05 10.14
C LEU A 130 -17.72 0.69 10.60
N LEU A 131 -17.81 1.84 11.22
CA LEU A 131 -16.65 2.59 11.72
C LEU A 131 -16.48 2.51 13.26
N ASP A 132 -17.22 1.64 13.93
CA ASP A 132 -17.07 1.37 15.35
C ASP A 132 -15.98 0.29 15.56
N CYS A 133 -14.76 0.58 15.02
CA CYS A 133 -13.63 -0.34 15.02
C CYS A 133 -12.30 0.43 15.04
N ASP A 134 -11.20 -0.31 15.25
CA ASP A 134 -9.83 0.22 15.23
C ASP A 134 -9.22 0.27 13.82
N LEU A 135 -9.70 -0.59 12.93
CA LEU A 135 -9.24 -0.72 11.55
C LEU A 135 -10.42 -0.96 10.62
N VAL A 136 -10.67 -0.06 9.67
CA VAL A 136 -11.59 -0.30 8.56
C VAL A 136 -10.81 -0.68 7.32
N ILE A 137 -11.24 -1.74 6.63
CA ILE A 137 -10.54 -2.31 5.46
C ILE A 137 -11.45 -2.21 4.24
N PHE A 138 -11.08 -1.36 3.31
CA PHE A 138 -11.82 -1.08 2.10
C PHE A 138 -11.39 -2.02 0.95
N CYS A 139 -12.23 -2.99 0.61
CA CYS A 139 -12.03 -3.96 -0.46
C CYS A 139 -13.05 -3.80 -1.62
N ALA A 140 -13.94 -2.79 -1.53
CA ALA A 140 -14.98 -2.60 -2.53
C ALA A 140 -14.39 -2.19 -3.88
N SER A 141 -14.86 -2.82 -4.94
CA SER A 141 -14.47 -2.51 -6.31
C SER A 141 -15.62 -2.78 -7.26
N LYS A 142 -15.83 -1.92 -8.24
CA LYS A 142 -16.65 -2.26 -9.39
C LYS A 142 -15.90 -3.23 -10.29
N ALA A 143 -16.65 -4.04 -11.04
CA ALA A 143 -16.07 -5.04 -11.92
C ALA A 143 -14.97 -4.45 -12.81
N VAL A 144 -13.85 -5.15 -12.88
CA VAL A 144 -12.76 -4.82 -13.82
C VAL A 144 -13.28 -5.02 -15.24
N PRO A 145 -13.11 -4.05 -16.15
CA PRO A 145 -13.47 -4.25 -17.55
C PRO A 145 -12.82 -5.51 -18.12
N PRO A 146 -13.50 -6.23 -19.05
CA PRO A 146 -12.93 -7.43 -19.65
C PRO A 146 -11.63 -7.11 -20.43
N VAL A 147 -10.78 -8.12 -20.56
CA VAL A 147 -9.54 -8.00 -21.35
C VAL A 147 -9.91 -7.63 -22.79
N GLY A 148 -9.30 -6.56 -23.31
CA GLY A 148 -9.59 -6.05 -24.66
C GLY A 148 -10.60 -4.88 -24.72
N ALA A 149 -11.14 -4.43 -23.58
CA ALA A 149 -11.90 -3.18 -23.55
C ALA A 149 -11.01 -2.01 -23.97
N GLY A 150 -11.46 -1.23 -24.94
CA GLY A 150 -10.72 -0.06 -25.43
C GLY A 150 -10.67 1.06 -24.38
N GLY A 151 -9.60 1.87 -24.41
CA GLY A 151 -9.40 3.00 -23.50
C GLY A 151 -8.46 2.68 -22.32
N ASP A 152 -8.22 3.67 -21.48
CA ASP A 152 -7.44 3.51 -20.27
C ASP A 152 -8.25 2.79 -19.17
N VAL A 153 -8.12 1.45 -19.14
CA VAL A 153 -8.84 0.56 -18.21
C VAL A 153 -8.58 0.95 -16.75
N ARG A 154 -7.37 1.45 -16.42
CA ARG A 154 -7.02 1.83 -15.06
C ARG A 154 -7.72 3.12 -14.62
N MET A 155 -7.78 4.10 -15.51
CA MET A 155 -8.50 5.35 -15.23
C MET A 155 -10.00 5.09 -15.10
N ALA A 156 -10.59 4.25 -15.97
CA ALA A 156 -11.99 3.86 -15.86
C ALA A 156 -12.27 3.11 -14.54
N GLN A 157 -11.38 2.22 -14.13
CA GLN A 157 -11.49 1.53 -12.85
C GLN A 157 -11.32 2.49 -11.67
N PHE A 158 -10.38 3.41 -11.77
CA PHE A 158 -10.19 4.44 -10.74
C PHE A 158 -11.44 5.30 -10.57
N GLU A 159 -11.99 5.87 -11.65
CA GLU A 159 -13.19 6.70 -11.58
C GLU A 159 -14.42 5.95 -11.03
N ALA A 160 -14.54 4.66 -11.35
CA ALA A 160 -15.60 3.82 -10.81
C ALA A 160 -15.45 3.56 -9.31
N ASN A 161 -14.23 3.28 -8.85
CA ASN A 161 -13.92 2.97 -7.45
C ASN A 161 -13.79 4.24 -6.59
N ARG A 162 -13.36 5.35 -7.18
CA ARG A 162 -13.24 6.66 -6.53
C ARG A 162 -14.51 7.08 -5.82
N LYS A 163 -15.67 6.97 -6.49
CA LYS A 163 -16.96 7.34 -5.90
C LYS A 163 -17.31 6.50 -4.68
N ILE A 164 -16.95 5.22 -4.68
CA ILE A 164 -17.19 4.32 -3.55
C ILE A 164 -16.23 4.68 -2.41
N ALA A 165 -14.94 4.88 -2.72
CA ALA A 165 -13.94 5.27 -1.73
C ALA A 165 -14.28 6.61 -1.07
N SER A 166 -14.71 7.60 -1.88
CA SER A 166 -15.17 8.91 -1.40
C SER A 166 -16.39 8.79 -0.48
N TYR A 167 -17.34 7.92 -0.79
CA TYR A 167 -18.51 7.69 0.07
C TYR A 167 -18.09 7.22 1.48
N TYR A 168 -17.28 6.17 1.57
CA TYR A 168 -16.82 5.67 2.86
C TYR A 168 -15.82 6.60 3.54
N GLY A 169 -15.03 7.36 2.78
CA GLY A 169 -14.19 8.44 3.29
C GLY A 169 -15.01 9.52 3.99
N ASN A 170 -16.05 10.03 3.31
CA ASN A 170 -16.97 11.01 3.91
C ASN A 170 -17.65 10.46 5.17
N LEU A 171 -18.07 9.20 5.16
CA LEU A 171 -18.65 8.58 6.34
C LEU A 171 -17.66 8.55 7.52
N ALA A 172 -16.38 8.22 7.25
CA ALA A 172 -15.32 8.23 8.25
C ALA A 172 -15.08 9.63 8.83
N GLY A 173 -15.08 10.66 7.98
CA GLY A 173 -14.98 12.05 8.40
C GLY A 173 -16.16 12.48 9.27
N GLN A 174 -17.39 12.20 8.86
CA GLN A 174 -18.62 12.55 9.60
C GLN A 174 -18.69 11.87 10.97
N LYS A 175 -18.22 10.63 11.08
CA LYS A 175 -18.14 9.88 12.34
C LYS A 175 -16.96 10.31 13.23
N GLY A 176 -16.03 11.11 12.72
CA GLY A 176 -14.79 11.44 13.42
C GLY A 176 -13.94 10.21 13.72
N PHE A 177 -13.85 9.30 12.75
CA PHE A 177 -13.14 8.03 12.88
C PHE A 177 -11.71 8.22 13.38
N LYS A 178 -11.31 7.46 14.38
CA LYS A 178 -9.98 7.57 15.00
C LYS A 178 -9.02 6.44 14.59
N GLY A 179 -9.54 5.37 14.04
CA GLY A 179 -8.77 4.19 13.63
C GLY A 179 -7.97 4.40 12.33
N ILE A 180 -7.46 3.30 11.81
CA ILE A 180 -6.74 3.23 10.53
C ILE A 180 -7.74 2.91 9.40
N PHE A 181 -7.70 3.69 8.33
CA PHE A 181 -8.43 3.41 7.09
C PHE A 181 -7.50 2.74 6.09
N ALA A 182 -7.68 1.43 5.92
CA ALA A 182 -6.85 0.59 5.05
C ALA A 182 -7.51 0.41 3.68
N VAL A 183 -6.86 0.84 2.61
CA VAL A 183 -7.31 0.68 1.23
C VAL A 183 -6.62 -0.54 0.61
N VAL A 184 -7.40 -1.54 0.21
CA VAL A 184 -6.93 -2.77 -0.46
C VAL A 184 -7.42 -2.84 -1.91
N SER A 185 -8.38 -2.00 -2.29
CA SER A 185 -8.94 -1.91 -3.63
C SER A 185 -8.00 -1.18 -4.61
N ASP A 186 -7.98 -1.62 -5.86
CA ASP A 186 -7.17 -1.02 -6.93
C ASP A 186 -7.91 0.13 -7.66
N PRO A 187 -7.14 1.16 -8.11
CA PRO A 187 -5.72 1.41 -7.88
C PRO A 187 -5.46 1.99 -6.49
N VAL A 188 -4.63 1.32 -5.69
CA VAL A 188 -4.47 1.57 -4.24
C VAL A 188 -4.09 3.02 -3.91
N ASP A 189 -3.00 3.52 -4.50
CA ASP A 189 -2.42 4.81 -4.10
C ASP A 189 -3.33 6.00 -4.41
N PRO A 190 -3.94 6.11 -5.60
CA PRO A 190 -4.93 7.14 -5.88
C PRO A 190 -6.18 7.03 -5.00
N LEU A 191 -6.65 5.81 -4.69
CA LEU A 191 -7.80 5.63 -3.79
C LEU A 191 -7.48 6.04 -2.35
N CYS A 192 -6.26 5.82 -1.86
CA CYS A 192 -5.82 6.37 -0.58
C CYS A 192 -5.89 7.90 -0.56
N LYS A 193 -5.46 8.55 -1.65
CA LYS A 193 -5.56 10.01 -1.77
C LYS A 193 -7.02 10.48 -1.77
N GLU A 194 -7.90 9.79 -2.49
CA GLU A 194 -9.34 10.10 -2.49
C GLU A 194 -9.96 9.96 -1.09
N VAL A 195 -9.63 8.87 -0.38
CA VAL A 195 -10.07 8.67 1.01
C VAL A 195 -9.57 9.80 1.89
N LEU A 196 -8.30 10.19 1.79
CA LEU A 196 -7.73 11.30 2.57
C LEU A 196 -8.47 12.61 2.33
N LEU A 197 -8.72 12.96 1.06
CA LEU A 197 -9.39 14.20 0.67
C LEU A 197 -10.87 14.24 1.11
N SER A 198 -11.57 13.11 0.99
CA SER A 198 -12.99 13.02 1.31
C SER A 198 -13.27 12.90 2.80
N SER A 199 -12.35 12.31 3.57
CA SER A 199 -12.55 12.06 5.00
C SER A 199 -12.06 13.18 5.91
N GLY A 200 -11.04 13.94 5.49
CA GLY A 200 -10.32 14.85 6.37
C GLY A 200 -9.55 14.14 7.50
N LEU A 201 -9.34 12.83 7.40
CA LEU A 201 -8.50 12.09 8.34
C LEU A 201 -7.06 12.58 8.30
N HIS A 202 -6.31 12.36 9.37
CA HIS A 202 -4.88 12.63 9.35
C HIS A 202 -4.16 11.70 8.35
N PRO A 203 -3.17 12.16 7.56
CA PRO A 203 -2.52 11.33 6.54
C PRO A 203 -1.94 10.00 7.06
N SER A 204 -1.51 9.95 8.32
CA SER A 204 -1.00 8.72 8.96
C SER A 204 -2.09 7.67 9.22
N GLN A 205 -3.37 8.07 9.27
CA GLN A 205 -4.49 7.14 9.44
C GLN A 205 -4.89 6.41 8.15
N VAL A 206 -4.53 6.93 6.98
CA VAL A 206 -4.85 6.31 5.69
C VAL A 206 -3.65 5.53 5.19
N ARG A 207 -3.86 4.28 4.80
CA ARG A 207 -2.78 3.39 4.34
C ARG A 207 -3.24 2.52 3.18
N GLY A 208 -2.34 2.29 2.21
CA GLY A 208 -2.62 1.48 1.04
C GLY A 208 -1.93 0.11 1.09
N TYR A 209 -2.61 -0.94 0.67
CA TYR A 209 -2.12 -2.31 0.74
C TYR A 209 -2.14 -2.99 -0.64
N GLY A 210 -1.13 -2.69 -1.46
CA GLY A 210 -0.93 -3.25 -2.80
C GLY A 210 0.49 -3.79 -3.03
N LEU A 211 1.50 -3.17 -2.40
CA LEU A 211 2.90 -3.44 -2.69
C LEU A 211 3.40 -4.79 -2.12
N GLY A 212 2.76 -5.34 -1.09
CA GLY A 212 3.18 -6.60 -0.46
C GLY A 212 3.25 -7.77 -1.44
N VAL A 213 2.26 -7.91 -2.32
CA VAL A 213 2.27 -8.96 -3.35
C VAL A 213 3.35 -8.71 -4.40
N MET A 214 3.68 -7.46 -4.70
CA MET A 214 4.73 -7.15 -5.68
C MET A 214 6.11 -7.58 -5.16
N ASN A 215 6.40 -7.29 -3.89
CA ASN A 215 7.59 -7.82 -3.23
C ASN A 215 7.63 -9.37 -3.29
N LYS A 216 6.52 -10.05 -3.01
CA LYS A 216 6.49 -11.52 -3.01
C LYS A 216 6.59 -12.13 -4.41
N ARG A 217 6.09 -11.44 -5.45
CA ARG A 217 6.29 -11.85 -6.86
C ARG A 217 7.75 -11.71 -7.27
N ALA A 218 8.41 -10.61 -6.89
CA ALA A 218 9.84 -10.43 -7.14
C ALA A 218 10.68 -11.52 -6.44
N GLU A 219 10.38 -11.82 -5.17
CA GLU A 219 11.02 -12.94 -4.46
C GLU A 219 10.78 -14.31 -5.16
N TYR A 220 9.57 -14.53 -5.68
CA TYR A 220 9.22 -15.77 -6.38
C TYR A 220 10.07 -15.95 -7.64
N PHE A 221 10.27 -14.90 -8.43
CA PHE A 221 11.13 -14.95 -9.61
C PHE A 221 12.61 -15.05 -9.22
N ALA A 222 13.03 -14.33 -8.19
CA ALA A 222 14.41 -14.41 -7.70
C ALA A 222 14.81 -15.80 -7.16
N ARG A 223 13.84 -16.59 -6.67
CA ARG A 223 14.07 -18.00 -6.29
C ARG A 223 14.16 -18.95 -7.49
N LYS A 224 13.66 -18.56 -8.65
CA LYS A 224 13.62 -19.37 -9.87
C LYS A 224 14.75 -19.08 -10.84
N ASP A 225 15.35 -17.90 -10.76
CA ASP A 225 16.41 -17.46 -11.65
C ASP A 225 17.54 -16.84 -10.81
N GLU A 226 18.69 -17.51 -10.83
CA GLU A 226 19.87 -17.14 -10.04
C GLU A 226 20.36 -15.71 -10.34
N ARG A 227 20.13 -15.19 -11.54
CA ARG A 227 20.47 -13.80 -11.90
C ARG A 227 19.84 -12.78 -10.98
N PHE A 228 18.68 -13.08 -10.39
CA PHE A 228 17.96 -12.20 -9.47
C PHE A 228 18.17 -12.54 -7.99
N SER A 229 19.07 -13.45 -7.65
CA SER A 229 19.26 -13.97 -6.29
C SER A 229 19.61 -12.86 -5.27
N SER A 230 20.27 -11.78 -5.69
CA SER A 230 20.55 -10.61 -4.87
C SER A 230 19.30 -9.96 -4.27
N TYR A 231 18.14 -10.09 -4.95
CA TYR A 231 16.86 -9.57 -4.45
C TYR A 231 16.48 -10.21 -3.11
N LEU A 232 16.78 -11.46 -2.89
CA LEU A 232 16.42 -12.17 -1.65
C LEU A 232 17.12 -11.61 -0.41
N GLN A 233 18.25 -10.93 -0.57
CA GLN A 233 19.06 -10.37 0.51
C GLN A 233 18.87 -8.87 0.67
N SER A 234 18.99 -8.14 -0.43
CA SER A 234 19.06 -6.67 -0.43
C SER A 234 18.08 -6.00 -1.40
N GLY A 235 17.21 -6.77 -2.07
CA GLY A 235 16.19 -6.21 -2.97
C GLY A 235 15.11 -5.41 -2.25
N ARG A 236 14.50 -4.47 -2.97
CA ARG A 236 13.38 -3.65 -2.47
C ARG A 236 12.36 -3.39 -3.56
N ALA A 237 11.11 -3.22 -3.12
CA ALA A 237 10.00 -2.78 -3.96
C ALA A 237 9.57 -1.36 -3.57
N PHE A 238 9.30 -0.53 -4.57
CA PHE A 238 8.83 0.85 -4.41
C PHE A 238 7.75 1.18 -5.43
N GLY A 239 6.98 2.24 -5.15
CA GLY A 239 6.01 2.78 -6.08
C GLY A 239 4.63 2.14 -6.01
N PRO A 240 3.76 2.48 -6.98
CA PRO A 240 2.41 1.97 -7.00
C PRO A 240 2.36 0.48 -7.38
N HIS A 241 1.26 -0.17 -7.00
CA HIS A 241 0.89 -1.48 -7.51
C HIS A 241 0.51 -1.37 -8.99
N GLY A 242 1.48 -1.29 -9.89
CA GLY A 242 1.15 -1.14 -11.31
C GLY A 242 2.26 -0.67 -12.23
N ALA A 243 1.94 0.27 -13.16
CA ALA A 243 2.83 0.62 -14.28
C ALA A 243 4.16 1.25 -13.85
N ASP A 244 4.14 2.06 -12.80
CA ASP A 244 5.33 2.74 -12.28
C ASP A 244 5.96 1.99 -11.09
N LEU A 245 5.70 0.68 -10.97
CA LEU A 245 6.37 -0.17 -9.99
C LEU A 245 7.89 -0.16 -10.24
N VAL A 246 8.66 -0.07 -9.18
CA VAL A 246 10.12 -0.17 -9.18
C VAL A 246 10.55 -1.34 -8.31
N ILE A 247 11.10 -2.38 -8.91
CA ILE A 247 11.78 -3.45 -8.21
C ILE A 247 13.28 -3.22 -8.33
N ALA A 248 13.95 -2.93 -7.22
CA ALA A 248 15.39 -2.85 -7.16
C ALA A 248 15.96 -4.25 -6.89
N ASN A 249 16.75 -4.81 -7.80
CA ASN A 249 17.38 -6.12 -7.62
C ASN A 249 18.24 -6.17 -6.34
N SER A 250 18.86 -5.06 -6.00
CA SER A 250 19.66 -4.86 -4.80
C SER A 250 19.73 -3.37 -4.47
N ILE A 251 19.78 -3.01 -3.18
CA ILE A 251 20.05 -1.63 -2.75
C ILE A 251 21.56 -1.36 -2.69
N THR A 252 22.34 -2.37 -2.34
CA THR A 252 23.78 -2.24 -2.19
C THR A 252 24.57 -2.38 -3.49
N ASP A 253 24.05 -3.19 -4.40
CA ASP A 253 24.65 -3.49 -5.70
C ASP A 253 23.56 -3.41 -6.79
N TYR A 254 23.10 -2.18 -7.04
CA TYR A 254 22.00 -1.92 -7.93
C TYR A 254 22.41 -2.06 -9.39
N ASP A 255 21.75 -2.98 -10.10
CA ASP A 255 21.84 -3.15 -11.56
C ASP A 255 20.51 -2.75 -12.21
N GLU A 256 20.54 -1.73 -13.05
CA GLU A 256 19.34 -1.17 -13.69
C GLU A 256 18.69 -2.18 -14.65
N ALA A 257 19.48 -2.92 -15.41
CA ALA A 257 18.97 -3.87 -16.41
C ALA A 257 18.28 -5.07 -15.72
N LEU A 258 18.91 -5.64 -14.70
CA LEU A 258 18.30 -6.70 -13.89
C LEU A 258 17.06 -6.22 -13.14
N SER A 259 17.10 -5.00 -12.61
CA SER A 259 15.95 -4.38 -11.95
C SER A 259 14.78 -4.16 -12.90
N ASP A 260 15.02 -3.72 -14.13
CA ASP A 260 13.98 -3.55 -15.14
C ASP A 260 13.37 -4.87 -15.58
N GLU A 261 14.20 -5.90 -15.79
CA GLU A 261 13.71 -7.22 -16.14
C GLU A 261 12.86 -7.82 -15.01
N LEU A 262 13.33 -7.75 -13.76
CA LEU A 262 12.60 -8.25 -12.60
C LEU A 262 11.31 -7.45 -12.36
N THR A 263 11.32 -6.14 -12.60
CA THR A 263 10.11 -5.30 -12.54
C THR A 263 9.07 -5.76 -13.56
N LYS A 264 9.46 -5.99 -14.82
CA LYS A 264 8.57 -6.49 -15.88
C LYS A 264 7.97 -7.85 -15.54
N LEU A 265 8.77 -8.79 -15.06
CA LEU A 265 8.29 -10.10 -14.61
C LEU A 265 7.26 -9.95 -13.46
N THR A 266 7.55 -9.10 -12.50
CA THR A 266 6.69 -8.84 -11.32
C THR A 266 5.35 -8.23 -11.72
N VAL A 267 5.35 -7.21 -12.57
CA VAL A 267 4.12 -6.54 -13.05
C VAL A 267 3.24 -7.51 -13.83
N ASN A 268 3.85 -8.37 -14.67
CA ASN A 268 3.14 -9.27 -15.55
C ASN A 268 2.78 -10.62 -14.92
N ALA A 269 3.16 -10.88 -13.68
CA ALA A 269 2.91 -12.16 -13.00
C ALA A 269 1.42 -12.56 -12.96
N ASN A 270 0.51 -11.58 -12.92
CA ASN A 270 -0.92 -11.84 -12.95
C ASN A 270 -1.43 -12.28 -14.34
N MET A 271 -0.74 -11.94 -15.41
CA MET A 271 -1.13 -12.35 -16.76
C MET A 271 -0.98 -13.87 -16.94
N ALA A 272 0.10 -14.46 -16.42
CA ALA A 272 0.28 -15.90 -16.47
C ALA A 272 -0.87 -16.67 -15.79
N VAL A 273 -1.43 -16.15 -14.68
CA VAL A 273 -2.61 -16.74 -14.02
C VAL A 273 -3.86 -16.60 -14.89
N ARG A 274 -4.03 -15.44 -15.56
CA ARG A 274 -5.17 -15.19 -16.46
C ARG A 274 -5.12 -16.08 -17.70
N GLU A 275 -3.95 -16.33 -18.24
CA GLU A 275 -3.74 -17.25 -19.38
C GLU A 275 -4.16 -18.70 -19.06
N LEU A 276 -4.09 -19.10 -17.78
CA LEU A 276 -4.63 -20.36 -17.28
C LEU A 276 -6.16 -20.35 -17.09
N GLY A 277 -6.83 -19.23 -17.34
CA GLY A 277 -8.29 -19.07 -17.20
C GLY A 277 -8.76 -18.67 -15.79
N PHE A 278 -7.86 -18.25 -14.87
CA PHE A 278 -8.21 -17.93 -13.50
C PHE A 278 -8.05 -16.44 -13.18
N LYS A 279 -8.77 -15.97 -12.15
CA LYS A 279 -8.59 -14.63 -11.58
C LYS A 279 -7.43 -14.62 -10.58
N PRO A 280 -6.45 -13.71 -10.70
CA PRO A 280 -5.26 -13.68 -9.83
C PRO A 280 -5.47 -12.89 -8.52
N TYR A 281 -6.45 -13.24 -7.68
CA TYR A 281 -6.79 -12.48 -6.48
C TYR A 281 -6.22 -13.05 -5.17
N ILE A 282 -5.86 -14.33 -5.10
CA ILE A 282 -5.43 -14.99 -3.86
C ILE A 282 -4.17 -14.34 -3.29
N ALA A 283 -3.12 -14.21 -4.09
CA ALA A 283 -1.86 -13.64 -3.63
C ALA A 283 -1.98 -12.14 -3.25
N PRO A 284 -2.66 -11.26 -4.01
CA PRO A 284 -2.96 -9.90 -3.57
C PRO A 284 -3.72 -9.84 -2.25
N ALA A 285 -4.80 -10.60 -2.11
CA ALA A 285 -5.62 -10.61 -0.90
C ALA A 285 -4.86 -11.04 0.36
N LEU A 286 -3.96 -12.01 0.22
CA LEU A 286 -3.19 -12.54 1.34
C LEU A 286 -1.89 -11.76 1.58
N SER A 287 -1.04 -11.58 0.57
CA SER A 287 0.28 -10.95 0.77
C SER A 287 0.19 -9.44 0.98
N SER A 288 -0.59 -8.72 0.16
CA SER A 288 -0.80 -7.28 0.33
C SER A 288 -1.85 -6.97 1.39
N GLY A 289 -2.96 -7.72 1.38
CA GLY A 289 -4.04 -7.58 2.35
C GLY A 289 -3.66 -8.15 3.72
N ALA A 290 -4.06 -9.41 4.01
CA ALA A 290 -4.00 -9.96 5.37
C ALA A 290 -2.61 -9.89 6.02
N VAL A 291 -1.55 -10.35 5.35
CA VAL A 291 -0.20 -10.39 5.93
C VAL A 291 0.35 -8.99 6.19
N SER A 292 0.26 -8.06 5.20
CA SER A 292 0.79 -6.71 5.41
C SER A 292 -0.02 -5.92 6.46
N LEU A 293 -1.34 -6.13 6.54
CA LEU A 293 -2.18 -5.56 7.60
C LEU A 293 -1.75 -6.07 8.98
N LEU A 294 -1.61 -7.38 9.15
CA LEU A 294 -1.18 -7.97 10.42
C LEU A 294 0.21 -7.49 10.82
N LEU A 295 1.15 -7.39 9.88
CA LEU A 295 2.47 -6.82 10.16
C LEU A 295 2.38 -5.35 10.59
N THR A 296 1.49 -4.56 9.96
CA THR A 296 1.22 -3.18 10.39
C THR A 296 0.71 -3.14 11.82
N LEU A 297 -0.29 -3.97 12.14
CA LEU A 297 -0.87 -4.06 13.49
C LEU A 297 0.12 -4.60 14.55
N GLN A 298 1.18 -5.26 14.14
CA GLN A 298 2.26 -5.77 15.00
C GLN A 298 3.47 -4.83 15.10
N GLY A 299 3.43 -3.64 14.48
CA GLY A 299 4.58 -2.72 14.43
C GLY A 299 5.77 -3.22 13.62
N ARG A 300 5.56 -4.19 12.76
CA ARG A 300 6.61 -4.86 11.99
C ARG A 300 6.76 -4.25 10.60
N TRP A 301 7.97 -4.31 10.08
CA TRP A 301 8.27 -3.89 8.72
C TRP A 301 7.44 -4.67 7.71
N ASN A 302 6.77 -3.94 6.81
CA ASN A 302 5.94 -4.48 5.73
C ASN A 302 6.02 -3.58 4.50
N TYR A 303 5.41 -4.01 3.40
CA TYR A 303 5.27 -3.22 2.19
C TYR A 303 3.83 -2.72 2.07
N SER A 304 3.64 -1.43 2.26
CA SER A 304 2.36 -0.74 2.14
C SER A 304 2.58 0.69 1.67
N SER A 305 1.53 1.38 1.25
CA SER A 305 1.62 2.77 0.81
C SER A 305 1.37 3.70 1.99
N VAL A 306 2.24 4.69 2.11
CA VAL A 306 2.15 5.77 3.10
C VAL A 306 2.12 7.10 2.39
N TYR A 307 1.52 8.10 3.04
CA TYR A 307 1.52 9.46 2.53
C TYR A 307 2.94 10.03 2.58
N MET A 308 3.35 10.62 1.47
CA MET A 308 4.57 11.40 1.35
C MET A 308 4.20 12.77 0.80
N GLY A 309 4.42 13.81 1.58
CA GLY A 309 4.00 15.14 1.22
C GLY A 309 3.81 16.03 2.43
N ASN A 310 3.37 17.25 2.15
CA ASN A 310 2.95 18.25 3.13
C ASN A 310 1.46 18.60 2.92
N ASP A 311 0.96 19.60 3.63
CA ASP A 311 -0.44 20.01 3.55
C ASP A 311 -0.88 20.52 2.17
N ARG A 312 0.05 20.87 1.30
CA ARG A 312 -0.22 21.46 -0.03
C ARG A 312 -0.06 20.46 -1.16
N LYS A 313 0.90 19.54 -1.05
CA LYS A 313 1.27 18.63 -2.13
C LYS A 313 1.75 17.31 -1.54
N GLY A 314 1.22 16.20 -2.03
CA GLY A 314 1.65 14.88 -1.61
C GLY A 314 0.85 13.77 -2.28
N ALA A 315 1.42 12.57 -2.26
CA ALA A 315 0.79 11.35 -2.76
C ALA A 315 1.09 10.18 -1.81
N PHE A 316 0.33 9.12 -1.95
CA PHE A 316 0.66 7.84 -1.32
C PHE A 316 1.69 7.12 -2.18
N LEU A 317 2.74 6.61 -1.55
CA LEU A 317 3.80 5.85 -2.21
C LEU A 317 3.99 4.53 -1.50
N GLY A 318 3.96 3.45 -2.26
CA GLY A 318 4.33 2.13 -1.76
C GLY A 318 5.82 2.05 -1.42
N ILE A 319 6.13 1.65 -0.19
CA ILE A 319 7.50 1.54 0.32
C ILE A 319 7.54 0.56 1.51
N LYS A 320 8.71 0.04 1.84
CA LYS A 320 8.92 -0.68 3.08
C LYS A 320 8.83 0.27 4.28
N ASN A 321 7.85 0.03 5.15
CA ASN A 321 7.52 0.91 6.26
C ASN A 321 6.92 0.12 7.44
N ARG A 322 6.73 0.79 8.56
CA ARG A 322 6.02 0.27 9.73
C ARG A 322 5.36 1.42 10.50
N ILE A 323 4.44 1.10 11.39
CA ILE A 323 4.05 1.99 12.48
C ILE A 323 4.87 1.57 13.70
N PHE A 324 5.56 2.49 14.35
CA PHE A 324 6.34 2.22 15.55
C PHE A 324 6.33 3.45 16.46
N GLU A 325 6.06 3.25 17.74
CA GLU A 325 5.95 4.34 18.74
C GLU A 325 5.02 5.48 18.28
N GLY A 326 3.86 5.11 17.74
CA GLY A 326 2.85 6.07 17.28
C GLY A 326 3.19 6.83 15.99
N ALA A 327 4.28 6.48 15.30
CA ALA A 327 4.71 7.14 14.07
C ALA A 327 4.78 6.17 12.89
N ALA A 328 4.44 6.66 11.70
CA ALA A 328 4.73 5.96 10.46
C ALA A 328 6.20 6.14 10.08
N GLN A 329 6.97 5.05 10.19
CA GLN A 329 8.39 5.03 9.85
C GLN A 329 8.60 4.37 8.49
N ILE A 330 9.30 5.03 7.59
CA ILE A 330 9.77 4.45 6.32
C ILE A 330 11.20 3.93 6.47
N GLU A 331 11.55 2.87 5.74
CA GLU A 331 12.93 2.42 5.65
C GLU A 331 13.73 3.44 4.84
N ASP A 332 14.69 4.08 5.50
CA ASP A 332 15.51 5.15 4.91
C ASP A 332 16.90 4.60 4.58
N LEU A 333 17.15 4.41 3.29
CA LEU A 333 18.36 3.80 2.77
C LEU A 333 19.01 4.72 1.72
N PRO A 334 20.35 4.72 1.63
CA PRO A 334 21.06 5.39 0.55
C PRO A 334 20.76 4.65 -0.78
N LEU A 335 20.20 5.35 -1.74
CA LEU A 335 19.85 4.83 -3.07
C LEU A 335 20.87 5.31 -4.10
N SER A 336 21.21 4.46 -5.07
CA SER A 336 21.97 4.91 -6.25
C SER A 336 21.21 5.99 -7.00
N PRO A 337 21.88 6.92 -7.69
CA PRO A 337 21.21 8.00 -8.42
C PRO A 337 20.18 7.50 -9.45
N SER A 338 20.47 6.44 -10.19
CA SER A 338 19.55 5.87 -11.18
C SER A 338 18.31 5.27 -10.53
N LEU A 339 18.46 4.53 -9.43
CA LEU A 339 17.33 3.99 -8.67
C LEU A 339 16.46 5.12 -8.09
N TYR A 340 17.09 6.14 -7.52
CA TYR A 340 16.38 7.30 -7.00
C TYR A 340 15.53 7.97 -8.09
N CYS A 341 16.11 8.25 -9.28
CA CYS A 341 15.38 8.86 -10.39
C CYS A 341 14.17 8.02 -10.86
N ARG A 342 14.26 6.70 -10.79
CA ARG A 342 13.12 5.82 -11.12
C ARG A 342 11.99 5.97 -10.09
N ILE A 343 12.34 6.00 -8.80
CA ILE A 343 11.36 6.18 -7.72
C ILE A 343 10.76 7.59 -7.77
N GLU A 344 11.58 8.62 -7.99
CA GLU A 344 11.15 10.01 -8.16
C GLU A 344 10.13 10.16 -9.30
N ARG A 345 10.40 9.55 -10.46
CA ARG A 345 9.46 9.53 -11.60
C ARG A 345 8.13 8.85 -11.22
N ALA A 346 8.18 7.72 -10.51
CA ALA A 346 6.98 7.03 -10.04
C ALA A 346 6.16 7.92 -9.09
N TYR A 347 6.82 8.61 -8.17
CA TYR A 347 6.19 9.55 -7.25
C TYR A 347 5.60 10.77 -7.96
N ASP A 348 6.34 11.36 -8.91
CA ASP A 348 5.85 12.49 -9.72
C ASP A 348 4.61 12.13 -10.55
N ASN A 349 4.52 10.90 -11.03
CA ASN A 349 3.34 10.43 -11.74
C ASN A 349 2.14 10.28 -10.79
N LEU A 350 2.35 9.79 -9.57
CA LEU A 350 1.29 9.75 -8.55
C LEU A 350 0.77 11.14 -8.16
N LEU A 351 1.66 12.13 -8.09
CA LEU A 351 1.28 13.53 -7.80
C LEU A 351 0.38 14.16 -8.88
N LYS A 352 0.42 13.64 -10.12
CA LYS A 352 -0.38 14.16 -11.24
C LYS A 352 -1.78 13.55 -11.32
N LEU A 353 -2.03 12.45 -10.62
CA LEU A 353 -3.29 11.70 -10.74
C LEU A 353 -4.45 12.34 -9.98
N ILE A 354 -4.21 13.11 -8.91
CA ILE A 354 -5.22 13.77 -8.07
C ILE A 354 -4.68 15.10 -7.56
#